data_354ff1f9fd299d806687be593f0f0d90
#
_entry.id   354ff1f9fd299d806687be593f0f0d90
#
_cell.length_a   1.000
_cell.length_b   1.000
_cell.length_c   1.000
_cell.angle_alpha   90.00
_cell.angle_beta   90.00
_cell.angle_gamma   90.00
#
_symmetry.space_group_name_H-M   'P 1'
#
loop_
_entity.id
_entity.type
_entity.pdbx_description
1 polymer ?
#
loop_
_entity_poly.entity_id
_entity_poly.type
_entity_poly.pdbx_seq_one_letter_code
_entity_poly.pdbx_strand_id
1 'polypeptide(L)'
;LKYFIKSFLLFFIPITTLLANQKPYIVNFTRDRYHAANKNWSIGEDEKGVMYFGNDIGMLESDGMEWKLYTTPYSTLIRAVAVESHQTIYTGGSGELGRWDRDNTGRLVYTSLTSLLHDKQSLDSQSFWRIWIDGNNVYFQTFSHIYIYDHRTIRKLSLPNGFLLLQKVRNEFWVQEMFGSLYQLKNGILHKAQ
;
A
#
# COMPACT_ATOMS: atom_id res chain seq x y z
N LEU A 1 31.30 -15.95 -50.46
CA LEU A 1 31.20 -15.69 -49.02
C LEU A 1 30.94 -14.22 -48.68
N LYS A 2 31.64 -13.26 -49.30
CA LYS A 2 31.47 -11.80 -49.09
C LYS A 2 30.05 -11.29 -49.37
N TYR A 3 29.36 -11.83 -50.37
CA TYR A 3 28.00 -11.42 -50.74
C TYR A 3 26.93 -12.08 -49.82
N PHE A 4 27.21 -13.27 -49.29
CA PHE A 4 26.33 -13.96 -48.35
C PHE A 4 26.26 -13.25 -47.01
N ILE A 5 27.36 -12.72 -46.51
CA ILE A 5 27.41 -11.94 -45.27
C ILE A 5 26.69 -10.58 -45.40
N LYS A 6 26.78 -9.91 -46.57
CA LYS A 6 26.03 -8.67 -46.81
C LYS A 6 24.53 -8.89 -46.92
N SER A 7 24.06 -9.98 -47.54
CA SER A 7 22.63 -10.35 -47.58
C SER A 7 22.10 -10.73 -46.22
N PHE A 8 22.89 -11.40 -45.38
CA PHE A 8 22.49 -11.79 -44.02
C PHE A 8 22.35 -10.57 -43.09
N LEU A 9 23.21 -9.59 -43.19
CA LEU A 9 23.13 -8.35 -42.41
C LEU A 9 21.92 -7.47 -42.83
N LEU A 10 21.52 -7.48 -44.08
CA LEU A 10 20.35 -6.74 -44.56
C LEU A 10 19.01 -7.37 -44.10
N PHE A 11 19.00 -8.65 -43.76
CA PHE A 11 17.78 -9.33 -43.27
C PHE A 11 17.53 -9.16 -41.76
N PHE A 12 18.57 -8.78 -41.00
CA PHE A 12 18.44 -8.61 -39.52
C PHE A 12 18.01 -7.20 -39.10
N ILE A 13 18.21 -6.18 -39.96
CA ILE A 13 17.90 -4.78 -39.61
C ILE A 13 16.39 -4.48 -39.48
N PRO A 14 15.45 -5.07 -40.23
CA PRO A 14 14.04 -4.74 -40.08
C PRO A 14 13.34 -5.45 -38.91
N ILE A 15 13.91 -6.53 -38.32
CA ILE A 15 13.27 -7.26 -37.23
C ILE A 15 13.38 -6.50 -35.90
N THR A 16 14.44 -5.77 -35.69
CA THR A 16 14.64 -5.00 -34.45
C THR A 16 13.80 -3.73 -34.38
N THR A 17 13.39 -3.16 -35.51
CA THR A 17 12.55 -1.97 -35.55
C THR A 17 11.04 -2.28 -35.36
N LEU A 18 10.61 -3.52 -35.64
CA LEU A 18 9.21 -3.93 -35.46
C LEU A 18 8.84 -4.16 -34.00
N LEU A 19 9.81 -4.41 -33.10
CA LEU A 19 9.56 -4.65 -31.67
C LEU A 19 9.56 -3.35 -30.84
N ALA A 20 10.03 -2.23 -31.40
CA ALA A 20 10.24 -1.00 -30.65
C ALA A 20 9.00 -0.09 -30.54
N ASN A 21 7.87 -0.42 -31.14
CA ASN A 21 6.72 0.48 -31.24
C ASN A 21 5.39 -0.11 -30.70
N GLN A 22 5.46 -1.09 -29.80
CA GLN A 22 4.24 -1.54 -29.13
C GLN A 22 3.86 -0.51 -28.05
N LYS A 23 2.83 0.27 -28.33
CA LYS A 23 2.21 1.09 -27.31
C LYS A 23 1.71 0.18 -26.19
N PRO A 24 1.94 0.53 -24.92
CA PRO A 24 1.42 -0.26 -23.81
C PRO A 24 -0.11 -0.36 -23.92
N TYR A 25 -0.63 -1.55 -23.65
CA TYR A 25 -2.08 -1.77 -23.61
C TYR A 25 -2.61 -1.02 -22.39
N ILE A 26 -3.49 -0.04 -22.61
CA ILE A 26 -4.08 0.80 -21.56
C ILE A 26 -5.58 0.50 -21.48
N VAL A 27 -6.05 0.12 -20.31
CA VAL A 27 -7.48 -0.04 -20.01
C VAL A 27 -7.88 0.99 -18.96
N ASN A 28 -8.88 1.80 -19.29
CA ASN A 28 -9.51 2.69 -18.32
C ASN A 28 -10.72 2.00 -17.69
N PHE A 29 -10.68 1.85 -16.37
CA PHE A 29 -11.82 1.40 -15.59
C PHE A 29 -12.60 2.62 -15.09
N THR A 30 -13.84 2.75 -15.54
CA THR A 30 -14.71 3.82 -15.12
C THR A 30 -15.43 3.47 -13.82
N ARG A 31 -15.93 4.48 -13.11
CA ARG A 31 -16.70 4.31 -11.89
C ARG A 31 -17.87 3.32 -12.03
N ASP A 32 -18.56 3.35 -13.17
CA ASP A 32 -19.69 2.46 -13.45
C ASP A 32 -19.26 0.97 -13.51
N ARG A 33 -17.96 0.72 -13.72
CA ARG A 33 -17.43 -0.64 -13.76
C ARG A 33 -16.99 -1.14 -12.39
N TYR A 34 -16.41 -0.29 -11.55
CA TYR A 34 -15.93 -0.70 -10.23
C TYR A 34 -16.86 -0.31 -9.07
N HIS A 35 -17.96 0.41 -9.32
CA HIS A 35 -19.03 0.73 -8.38
C HIS A 35 -18.57 1.32 -7.04
N ALA A 36 -17.59 2.24 -7.07
CA ALA A 36 -17.07 2.93 -5.89
C ALA A 36 -16.88 4.42 -6.12
N ALA A 37 -16.30 5.14 -5.16
CA ALA A 37 -16.01 6.56 -5.31
C ALA A 37 -14.88 6.81 -6.33
N ASN A 38 -14.82 8.00 -6.91
CA ASN A 38 -13.85 8.35 -7.95
C ASN A 38 -12.39 8.41 -7.46
N LYS A 39 -12.18 8.53 -6.15
CA LYS A 39 -10.86 8.75 -5.58
C LYS A 39 -10.30 7.47 -4.97
N ASN A 40 -9.21 7.00 -5.55
CA ASN A 40 -8.36 5.97 -5.00
C ASN A 40 -7.09 6.63 -4.43
N TRP A 41 -6.71 6.29 -3.20
CA TRP A 41 -5.62 6.89 -2.45
C TRP A 41 -4.35 6.07 -2.47
N SER A 42 -4.48 4.78 -2.54
CA SER A 42 -3.37 3.82 -2.50
C SER A 42 -3.71 2.58 -3.29
N ILE A 43 -2.68 1.85 -3.64
CA ILE A 43 -2.75 0.61 -4.41
C ILE A 43 -1.79 -0.40 -3.80
N GLY A 44 -2.19 -1.66 -3.77
CA GLY A 44 -1.37 -2.81 -3.42
C GLY A 44 -1.69 -3.98 -4.33
N GLU A 45 -0.76 -4.91 -4.44
CA GLU A 45 -0.89 -6.14 -5.24
C GLU A 45 -0.44 -7.32 -4.39
N ASP A 46 -1.12 -8.44 -4.51
CA ASP A 46 -0.71 -9.69 -3.88
C ASP A 46 0.10 -10.60 -4.84
N GLU A 47 0.58 -11.72 -4.31
CA GLU A 47 1.38 -12.69 -5.05
C GLU A 47 0.62 -13.42 -6.16
N LYS A 48 -0.69 -13.23 -6.27
CA LYS A 48 -1.56 -13.79 -7.33
C LYS A 48 -1.91 -12.75 -8.38
N GLY A 49 -1.44 -11.50 -8.24
CA GLY A 49 -1.75 -10.41 -9.15
C GLY A 49 -3.12 -9.75 -8.88
N VAL A 50 -3.75 -10.05 -7.73
CA VAL A 50 -4.97 -9.35 -7.33
C VAL A 50 -4.61 -7.98 -6.78
N MET A 51 -5.30 -6.97 -7.26
CA MET A 51 -5.07 -5.57 -6.92
C MET A 51 -6.03 -5.10 -5.84
N TYR A 52 -5.53 -4.32 -4.90
CA TYR A 52 -6.30 -3.71 -3.81
C TYR A 52 -6.14 -2.20 -3.83
N PHE A 53 -7.25 -1.47 -3.69
CA PHE A 53 -7.23 0.00 -3.73
C PHE A 53 -7.92 0.57 -2.49
N GLY A 54 -7.27 1.52 -1.83
CA GLY A 54 -7.92 2.34 -0.81
C GLY A 54 -8.78 3.41 -1.47
N ASN A 55 -10.08 3.43 -1.18
CA ASN A 55 -11.07 4.29 -1.81
C ASN A 55 -11.84 5.10 -0.77
N ASP A 56 -12.48 6.19 -1.19
CA ASP A 56 -13.27 7.07 -0.30
C ASP A 56 -14.43 6.37 0.42
N ILE A 57 -14.87 5.22 -0.05
CA ILE A 57 -15.98 4.46 0.54
C ILE A 57 -15.61 3.05 1.00
N GLY A 58 -14.33 2.68 0.98
CA GLY A 58 -13.88 1.36 1.41
C GLY A 58 -12.62 0.88 0.70
N MET A 59 -12.44 -0.42 0.61
CA MET A 59 -11.38 -1.08 -0.13
C MET A 59 -11.94 -1.79 -1.35
N LEU A 60 -11.36 -1.54 -2.52
CA LEU A 60 -11.64 -2.29 -3.74
C LEU A 60 -10.64 -3.44 -3.88
N GLU A 61 -11.13 -4.57 -4.35
CA GLU A 61 -10.36 -5.73 -4.81
C GLU A 61 -10.66 -5.96 -6.28
N SER A 62 -9.65 -6.23 -7.11
CA SER A 62 -9.84 -6.61 -8.50
C SER A 62 -8.79 -7.61 -8.98
N ASP A 63 -9.24 -8.63 -9.69
CA ASP A 63 -8.42 -9.58 -10.44
C ASP A 63 -8.23 -9.18 -11.91
N GLY A 64 -8.64 -7.96 -12.27
CA GLY A 64 -8.64 -7.44 -13.64
C GLY A 64 -9.94 -7.70 -14.41
N MET A 65 -10.78 -8.63 -13.97
CA MET A 65 -12.10 -8.94 -14.56
C MET A 65 -13.25 -8.46 -13.69
N GLU A 66 -13.21 -8.80 -12.41
CA GLU A 66 -14.22 -8.46 -11.43
C GLU A 66 -13.73 -7.39 -10.46
N TRP A 67 -14.67 -6.63 -9.90
CA TRP A 67 -14.45 -5.64 -8.88
C TRP A 67 -15.33 -5.93 -7.68
N LYS A 68 -14.74 -5.94 -6.48
CA LYS A 68 -15.43 -6.12 -5.22
C LYS A 68 -15.14 -4.94 -4.30
N LEU A 69 -16.18 -4.35 -3.75
CA LEU A 69 -16.07 -3.29 -2.75
C LEU A 69 -16.29 -3.89 -1.36
N TYR A 70 -15.33 -3.67 -0.47
CA TYR A 70 -15.39 -4.02 0.93
C TYR A 70 -15.47 -2.75 1.78
N THR A 71 -16.47 -2.64 2.61
CA THR A 71 -16.66 -1.51 3.52
C THR A 71 -16.31 -1.92 4.95
N THR A 72 -15.70 -1.00 5.70
CA THR A 72 -15.54 -1.18 7.15
C THR A 72 -16.90 -1.03 7.83
N PRO A 73 -17.09 -1.57 9.06
CA PRO A 73 -18.34 -1.38 9.82
C PRO A 73 -18.69 0.09 10.07
N TYR A 74 -17.69 0.96 10.03
CA TYR A 74 -17.85 2.41 10.27
C TYR A 74 -17.94 3.23 8.98
N SER A 75 -18.00 2.58 7.81
CA SER A 75 -18.03 3.21 6.49
C SER A 75 -16.94 4.28 6.31
N THR A 76 -15.76 4.02 6.84
CA THR A 76 -14.64 4.96 6.77
C THR A 76 -13.94 4.88 5.42
N LEU A 77 -13.50 6.03 4.92
CA LEU A 77 -12.61 6.08 3.77
C LEU A 77 -11.27 5.37 4.10
N ILE A 78 -10.68 4.71 3.12
CA ILE A 78 -9.39 4.03 3.22
C ILE A 78 -8.36 4.81 2.41
N ARG A 79 -7.31 5.30 3.08
CA ARG A 79 -6.20 6.06 2.48
C ARG A 79 -4.98 5.22 2.19
N ALA A 80 -4.74 4.22 3.02
CA ALA A 80 -3.56 3.37 2.92
C ALA A 80 -3.95 1.90 2.87
N VAL A 81 -3.32 1.15 1.99
CA VAL A 81 -3.43 -0.30 1.85
C VAL A 81 -2.03 -0.87 1.85
N ALA A 82 -1.83 -1.97 2.57
CA ALA A 82 -0.64 -2.80 2.48
C ALA A 82 -1.05 -4.27 2.44
N VAL A 83 -0.51 -4.99 1.47
CA VAL A 83 -0.82 -6.40 1.25
C VAL A 83 0.29 -7.24 1.85
N GLU A 84 -0.04 -8.07 2.83
CA GLU A 84 0.90 -9.05 3.40
C GLU A 84 0.92 -10.32 2.54
N SER A 85 -0.25 -10.76 2.14
CA SER A 85 -0.47 -11.90 1.27
C SER A 85 -1.89 -11.85 0.68
N HIS A 86 -2.22 -12.79 -0.20
CA HIS A 86 -3.60 -12.98 -0.66
C HIS A 86 -4.59 -13.22 0.51
N GLN A 87 -4.12 -13.73 1.63
CA GLN A 87 -4.96 -14.02 2.79
C GLN A 87 -5.14 -12.82 3.72
N THR A 88 -4.17 -11.90 3.77
CA THR A 88 -4.17 -10.83 4.79
C THR A 88 -3.78 -9.49 4.18
N ILE A 89 -4.64 -8.51 4.34
CA ILE A 89 -4.46 -7.14 3.89
C ILE A 89 -4.65 -6.19 5.09
N TYR A 90 -3.84 -5.14 5.17
CA TYR A 90 -3.98 -4.08 6.16
C TYR A 90 -4.48 -2.80 5.52
N THR A 91 -5.37 -2.11 6.21
CA THR A 91 -5.90 -0.82 5.77
C THR A 91 -5.86 0.22 6.87
N GLY A 92 -5.70 1.46 6.47
CA GLY A 92 -5.76 2.62 7.34
C GLY A 92 -6.57 3.74 6.68
N GLY A 93 -7.43 4.36 7.46
CA GLY A 93 -8.33 5.41 7.00
C GLY A 93 -8.38 6.58 7.97
N SER A 94 -9.53 7.26 8.05
CA SER A 94 -9.76 8.33 8.99
C SER A 94 -10.21 7.75 10.32
N GLY A 95 -9.40 7.90 11.38
CA GLY A 95 -9.70 7.39 12.72
C GLY A 95 -9.69 5.87 12.87
N GLU A 96 -9.34 5.14 11.82
CA GLU A 96 -9.49 3.68 11.81
C GLU A 96 -8.29 2.99 11.15
N LEU A 97 -7.82 1.91 11.76
CA LEU A 97 -6.85 0.98 11.20
C LEU A 97 -7.30 -0.45 11.45
N GLY A 98 -7.06 -1.33 10.49
CA GLY A 98 -7.52 -2.69 10.62
C GLY A 98 -6.88 -3.67 9.65
N ARG A 99 -7.31 -4.91 9.83
CA ARG A 99 -6.86 -6.07 9.07
C ARG A 99 -8.06 -6.73 8.41
N TRP A 100 -7.84 -7.20 7.21
CA TRP A 100 -8.77 -8.03 6.45
C TRP A 100 -8.17 -9.42 6.30
N ASP A 101 -8.88 -10.42 6.73
CA ASP A 101 -8.49 -11.82 6.55
C ASP A 101 -9.51 -12.52 5.64
N ARG A 102 -9.01 -13.35 4.72
CA ARG A 102 -9.87 -14.11 3.80
C ARG A 102 -10.40 -15.34 4.50
N ASP A 103 -11.70 -15.46 4.57
CA ASP A 103 -12.38 -16.63 5.14
C ASP A 103 -12.39 -17.85 4.17
N ASN A 104 -12.95 -18.96 4.67
CA ASN A 104 -13.04 -20.22 3.91
C ASN A 104 -13.91 -20.10 2.64
N THR A 105 -14.72 -19.05 2.50
CA THR A 105 -15.53 -18.79 1.31
C THR A 105 -14.81 -17.90 0.31
N GLY A 106 -13.60 -17.44 0.64
CA GLY A 106 -12.80 -16.53 -0.18
C GLY A 106 -13.16 -15.07 -0.01
N ARG A 107 -13.99 -14.71 0.97
CA ARG A 107 -14.40 -13.33 1.26
C ARG A 107 -13.49 -12.70 2.31
N LEU A 108 -13.13 -11.44 2.11
CA LEU A 108 -12.38 -10.67 3.11
C LEU A 108 -13.30 -10.23 4.25
N VAL A 109 -12.87 -10.51 5.49
CA VAL A 109 -13.54 -10.15 6.73
C VAL A 109 -12.68 -9.14 7.50
N TYR A 110 -13.29 -8.04 7.90
CA TYR A 110 -12.60 -6.95 8.59
C TYR A 110 -12.49 -7.17 10.09
N THR A 111 -11.31 -6.90 10.64
CA THR A 111 -11.05 -6.82 12.06
C THR A 111 -10.44 -5.44 12.37
N SER A 112 -11.13 -4.65 13.19
CA SER A 112 -10.59 -3.38 13.68
C SER A 112 -9.45 -3.62 14.66
N LEU A 113 -8.31 -2.99 14.42
CA LEU A 113 -7.16 -3.02 15.33
C LEU A 113 -7.17 -1.84 16.32
N THR A 114 -8.08 -0.87 16.15
CA THR A 114 -8.22 0.27 17.08
C THR A 114 -8.58 -0.18 18.50
N SER A 115 -9.22 -1.36 18.64
CA SER A 115 -9.52 -1.95 19.94
C SER A 115 -8.29 -2.28 20.78
N LEU A 116 -7.12 -2.45 20.15
CA LEU A 116 -5.85 -2.71 20.82
C LEU A 116 -5.17 -1.43 21.34
N LEU A 117 -5.70 -0.26 21.02
CA LEU A 117 -5.18 1.02 21.48
C LEU A 117 -5.81 1.43 22.81
N HIS A 118 -4.98 1.83 23.78
CA HIS A 118 -5.44 2.34 25.07
C HIS A 118 -6.13 3.71 24.95
N ASP A 119 -5.70 4.52 23.99
CA ASP A 119 -6.22 5.87 23.76
C ASP A 119 -6.84 5.96 22.35
N LYS A 120 -8.10 5.53 22.25
CA LYS A 120 -8.86 5.56 21.00
C LYS A 120 -9.26 6.97 20.59
N GLN A 121 -9.52 7.85 21.54
CA GLN A 121 -9.98 9.22 21.27
C GLN A 121 -8.91 10.04 20.53
N SER A 122 -7.63 9.67 20.67
CA SER A 122 -6.55 10.33 19.93
C SER A 122 -6.58 10.05 18.42
N LEU A 123 -7.39 9.07 17.95
CA LEU A 123 -7.50 8.71 16.55
C LEU A 123 -8.55 9.51 15.79
N ASP A 124 -9.56 10.08 16.44
CA ASP A 124 -10.75 10.66 15.79
C ASP A 124 -10.41 11.77 14.78
N SER A 125 -9.32 12.47 14.98
CA SER A 125 -8.83 13.53 14.09
C SER A 125 -7.67 13.11 13.19
N GLN A 126 -7.25 11.85 13.24
CA GLN A 126 -6.08 11.38 12.51
C GLN A 126 -6.46 10.58 11.28
N SER A 127 -5.61 10.65 10.26
CA SER A 127 -5.70 9.80 9.07
C SER A 127 -4.42 9.01 8.91
N PHE A 128 -4.56 7.74 8.57
CA PHE A 128 -3.44 6.85 8.27
C PHE A 128 -3.08 6.99 6.79
N TRP A 129 -1.89 7.52 6.51
CA TRP A 129 -1.45 7.86 5.16
C TRP A 129 -0.57 6.80 4.51
N ARG A 130 0.12 6.01 5.33
CA ARG A 130 1.03 4.97 4.87
C ARG A 130 0.99 3.75 5.78
N ILE A 131 1.18 2.60 5.15
CA ILE A 131 1.36 1.33 5.86
C ILE A 131 2.58 0.64 5.25
N TRP A 132 3.44 0.11 6.11
CA TRP A 132 4.56 -0.72 5.72
C TRP A 132 4.53 -2.03 6.49
N ILE A 133 4.87 -3.12 5.81
CA ILE A 133 5.03 -4.45 6.42
C ILE A 133 6.51 -4.79 6.35
N ASP A 134 7.07 -5.21 7.50
CA ASP A 134 8.46 -5.62 7.61
C ASP A 134 8.64 -6.72 8.65
N GLY A 135 8.87 -7.93 8.18
CA GLY A 135 8.91 -9.12 9.03
C GLY A 135 7.59 -9.28 9.79
N ASN A 136 7.67 -9.32 11.12
CA ASN A 136 6.51 -9.48 11.99
C ASN A 136 5.87 -8.15 12.42
N ASN A 137 6.24 -7.03 11.81
CA ASN A 137 5.73 -5.73 12.20
C ASN A 137 4.98 -5.04 11.05
N VAL A 138 3.86 -4.43 11.37
CA VAL A 138 3.10 -3.57 10.48
C VAL A 138 3.12 -2.15 11.04
N TYR A 139 3.60 -1.22 10.24
CA TYR A 139 3.77 0.18 10.60
C TYR A 139 2.67 1.01 9.97
N PHE A 140 1.84 1.64 10.78
CA PHE A 140 0.78 2.54 10.33
C PHE A 140 1.18 3.97 10.66
N GLN A 141 1.34 4.82 9.65
CA GLN A 141 1.75 6.21 9.81
C GLN A 141 0.56 7.16 9.73
N THR A 142 0.44 8.01 10.74
CA THR A 142 -0.28 9.29 10.69
C THR A 142 0.71 10.45 10.67
N PHE A 143 0.26 11.70 10.62
CA PHE A 143 1.16 12.85 10.81
C PHE A 143 1.61 13.04 12.26
N SER A 144 0.86 12.55 13.24
CA SER A 144 1.21 12.68 14.65
C SER A 144 2.01 11.51 15.20
N HIS A 145 1.75 10.29 14.70
CA HIS A 145 2.30 9.07 15.28
C HIS A 145 2.61 8.01 14.21
N ILE A 146 3.50 7.09 14.58
CA ILE A 146 3.64 5.79 13.92
C ILE A 146 3.17 4.72 14.90
N TYR A 147 2.21 3.91 14.48
CA TYR A 147 1.70 2.77 15.24
C TYR A 147 2.33 1.50 14.70
N ILE A 148 2.92 0.70 15.57
CA ILE A 148 3.61 -0.55 15.21
C ILE A 148 2.82 -1.71 15.78
N TYR A 149 2.24 -2.51 14.91
CA TYR A 149 1.49 -3.71 15.24
C TYR A 149 2.35 -4.95 15.04
N ASP A 150 2.45 -5.81 16.06
CA ASP A 150 3.25 -7.04 16.10
C ASP A 150 2.38 -8.31 16.06
N HIS A 151 1.17 -8.23 15.53
CA HIS A 151 0.11 -9.23 15.52
C HIS A 151 -0.52 -9.54 16.88
N ARG A 152 -0.11 -8.86 17.97
CA ARG A 152 -0.69 -9.00 19.33
C ARG A 152 -1.01 -7.66 19.94
N THR A 153 -0.10 -6.72 19.85
CA THR A 153 -0.19 -5.40 20.49
C THR A 153 0.14 -4.30 19.52
N ILE A 154 -0.29 -3.09 19.85
CA ILE A 154 0.10 -1.89 19.11
C ILE A 154 0.92 -0.99 20.00
N ARG A 155 2.13 -0.66 19.55
CA ARG A 155 3.02 0.31 20.17
C ARG A 155 2.99 1.61 19.39
N LYS A 156 2.97 2.75 20.09
CA LYS A 156 2.94 4.10 19.49
C LYS A 156 4.31 4.76 19.61
N LEU A 157 4.81 5.31 18.50
CA LEU A 157 5.97 6.19 18.45
C LEU A 157 5.50 7.64 18.24
N SER A 158 6.19 8.57 18.88
CA SER A 158 5.91 10.01 18.79
C SER A 158 7.20 10.79 18.61
N LEU A 159 7.12 11.90 17.86
CA LEU A 159 8.15 12.94 17.79
C LEU A 159 7.51 14.28 18.14
N PRO A 160 8.28 15.26 18.63
CA PRO A 160 7.73 16.55 19.06
C PRO A 160 6.93 17.28 17.97
N ASN A 161 7.39 17.22 16.73
CA ASN A 161 6.74 17.88 15.60
C ASN A 161 5.95 16.89 14.73
N GLY A 162 5.76 15.62 15.16
CA GLY A 162 5.10 14.58 14.39
C GLY A 162 5.95 14.07 13.22
N PHE A 163 5.30 13.40 12.27
CA PHE A 163 5.94 12.67 11.19
C PHE A 163 5.46 13.17 9.83
N LEU A 164 6.40 13.60 8.99
CA LEU A 164 6.10 13.92 7.59
C LEU A 164 6.06 12.66 6.74
N LEU A 165 7.04 11.78 6.90
CA LEU A 165 7.24 10.63 6.04
C LEU A 165 7.90 9.47 6.79
N LEU A 166 7.36 8.26 6.59
CA LEU A 166 8.02 6.99 6.85
C LEU A 166 8.27 6.30 5.51
N GLN A 167 9.53 6.02 5.20
CA GLN A 167 9.92 5.42 3.94
C GLN A 167 10.93 4.30 4.16
N LYS A 168 10.70 3.15 3.51
CA LYS A 168 11.68 2.07 3.43
C LYS A 168 12.62 2.35 2.25
N VAL A 169 13.91 2.49 2.53
CA VAL A 169 14.97 2.66 1.53
C VAL A 169 15.92 1.49 1.66
N ARG A 170 15.96 0.63 0.63
CA ARG A 170 16.62 -0.69 0.70
C ARG A 170 15.99 -1.51 1.84
N ASN A 171 16.77 -1.87 2.86
CA ASN A 171 16.29 -2.63 4.03
C ASN A 171 16.20 -1.79 5.30
N GLU A 172 16.18 -0.48 5.20
CA GLU A 172 16.17 0.45 6.33
C GLU A 172 14.96 1.36 6.28
N PHE A 173 14.37 1.61 7.43
CA PHE A 173 13.32 2.61 7.56
C PHE A 173 13.90 3.97 7.91
N TRP A 174 13.49 4.97 7.14
CA TRP A 174 13.82 6.37 7.34
C TRP A 174 12.55 7.14 7.67
N VAL A 175 12.67 8.01 8.65
CA VAL A 175 11.57 8.81 9.18
C VAL A 175 11.98 10.28 9.11
N GLN A 176 11.19 11.06 8.40
CA GLN A 176 11.31 12.52 8.38
C GLN A 176 10.34 13.09 9.40
N GLU A 177 10.85 13.82 10.40
CA GLU A 177 10.05 14.64 11.29
C GLU A 177 9.52 15.88 10.55
N MET A 178 8.30 16.30 10.87
CA MET A 178 7.73 17.52 10.28
C MET A 178 8.50 18.74 10.79
N PHE A 179 9.06 19.53 9.87
CA PHE A 179 9.92 20.69 10.18
C PHE A 179 11.16 20.36 11.02
N GLY A 180 11.59 19.12 11.05
CA GLY A 180 12.65 18.66 11.93
C GLY A 180 13.68 17.77 11.25
N SER A 181 14.24 16.87 12.04
CA SER A 181 15.38 16.04 11.67
C SER A 181 14.95 14.78 10.93
N LEU A 182 15.92 14.17 10.28
CA LEU A 182 15.81 12.81 9.73
C LEU A 182 16.22 11.79 10.80
N TYR A 183 15.48 10.69 10.87
CA TYR A 183 15.75 9.59 11.79
C TYR A 183 15.80 8.27 11.03
N GLN A 184 16.61 7.36 11.54
CA GLN A 184 16.57 5.96 11.16
C GLN A 184 15.75 5.19 12.21
N LEU A 185 14.76 4.41 11.77
CA LEU A 185 13.97 3.56 12.63
C LEU A 185 14.57 2.14 12.64
N LYS A 186 15.17 1.75 13.75
CA LYS A 186 15.78 0.41 13.95
C LYS A 186 15.13 -0.26 15.15
N ASN A 187 14.65 -1.49 14.97
CA ASN A 187 14.00 -2.27 16.03
C ASN A 187 12.92 -1.49 16.78
N GLY A 188 12.21 -0.60 16.05
CA GLY A 188 11.17 0.25 16.59
C GLY A 188 11.68 1.41 17.46
N ILE A 189 12.95 1.77 17.36
CA ILE A 189 13.59 2.92 18.05
C ILE A 189 14.06 3.90 17.00
N LEU A 190 13.79 5.18 17.24
CA LEU A 190 14.21 6.28 16.37
C LEU A 190 15.61 6.74 16.75
N HIS A 191 16.54 6.68 15.82
CA HIS A 191 17.91 7.18 15.93
C HIS A 191 18.05 8.39 15.01
N LYS A 192 18.36 9.54 15.58
CA LYS A 192 18.57 10.77 14.80
C LYS A 192 19.75 10.58 13.85
N ALA A 193 19.51 10.87 12.56
CA ALA A 193 20.61 10.92 11.58
C ALA A 193 21.54 12.10 11.87
N GLN A 194 22.84 11.86 11.74
CA GLN A 194 23.86 12.89 11.86
C GLN A 194 23.95 13.75 10.61
#